data_f921068dae4fe96a4746673a4c50ab33
#
_entry.id   f921068dae4fe96a4746673a4c50ab33
#
_cell.length_a   1.000
_cell.length_b   1.000
_cell.length_c   1.000
_cell.angle_alpha   90.00
_cell.angle_beta   90.00
_cell.angle_gamma   90.00
#
_symmetry.space_group_name_H-M   'P 1'
#
loop_
_entity.id
_entity.type
_entity.pdbx_description
1 polymer ?
#
loop_
_entity_poly.entity_id
_entity_poly.type
_entity_poly.pdbx_seq_one_letter_code
_entity_poly.pdbx_strand_id
1 'polypeptide(L)'
;MSTISDNPLLQPTAANALPPFSQVKAEHAQPAMEQRLTHNRQRINELLAAINSGETPVSWDALITPMEAWDDELSQAWSPISHMNSVVNSDELRDAYNACLPLLSAYSTEMGQNQDLYTAYKKLADSEEFSTLNTEQKTAIEHALRDFRLAGIALEGDKKSRYGEIKQRLSELTSKFGENVMDATQAWSKTITDKNELAGLPDSALALAKQQAESKKKEGYLFTLDFPSYFPILTYCENRELRHEMYKAYVTRASDRYSEAGGDNKFDNAAVMNEILELRHELAQLLEF
;
A
#
# COMPACT_ATOMS: atom_id res chain seq x y z
N MET A 1 1.26 28.39 6.35
CA MET A 1 2.10 27.36 5.70
C MET A 1 3.03 26.85 6.79
N SER A 2 2.87 25.59 7.21
CA SER A 2 3.80 24.93 8.13
C SER A 2 5.16 24.88 7.44
N THR A 3 6.23 25.23 8.13
CA THR A 3 7.58 25.13 7.57
C THR A 3 7.91 23.64 7.42
N ILE A 4 8.67 23.26 6.40
CA ILE A 4 9.07 21.86 6.14
C ILE A 4 9.72 21.23 7.40
N SER A 5 10.38 22.05 8.24
CA SER A 5 10.97 21.62 9.51
C SER A 5 9.97 21.12 10.56
N ASP A 6 8.68 21.49 10.45
CA ASP A 6 7.66 21.15 11.45
C ASP A 6 6.77 19.96 11.01
N ASN A 7 7.07 19.33 9.87
CA ASN A 7 6.31 18.20 9.38
C ASN A 7 6.55 16.96 10.27
N PRO A 8 5.50 16.41 10.93
CA PRO A 8 5.66 15.32 11.87
C PRO A 8 6.18 14.02 11.22
N LEU A 9 5.99 13.84 9.91
CA LEU A 9 6.48 12.68 9.14
C LEU A 9 7.99 12.72 8.88
N LEU A 10 8.64 13.88 9.11
CA LEU A 10 10.07 14.07 8.92
C LEU A 10 10.85 14.03 10.24
N GLN A 11 10.14 14.01 11.36
CA GLN A 11 10.76 13.93 12.68
C GLN A 11 11.24 12.50 12.97
N PRO A 12 12.39 12.33 13.63
CA PRO A 12 12.84 11.01 14.05
C PRO A 12 11.82 10.40 15.03
N THR A 13 11.41 9.17 14.76
CA THR A 13 10.60 8.40 15.70
C THR A 13 11.53 7.56 16.57
N ALA A 14 11.40 7.66 17.90
CA ALA A 14 12.19 6.83 18.81
C ALA A 14 11.88 5.34 18.58
N ALA A 15 12.86 4.48 18.77
CA ALA A 15 12.69 3.05 18.65
C ALA A 15 11.50 2.58 19.52
N ASN A 16 10.59 1.81 18.95
CA ASN A 16 9.36 1.32 19.57
C ASN A 16 8.31 2.40 19.95
N ALA A 17 8.47 3.65 19.50
CA ALA A 17 7.43 4.66 19.65
C ALA A 17 6.38 4.53 18.54
N LEU A 18 5.14 4.89 18.87
CA LEU A 18 4.09 4.97 17.85
C LEU A 18 4.29 6.21 16.98
N PRO A 19 3.97 6.12 15.69
CA PRO A 19 3.91 7.31 14.83
C PRO A 19 2.97 8.38 15.41
N PRO A 20 3.24 9.67 15.19
CA PRO A 20 2.44 10.77 15.74
C PRO A 20 1.13 10.96 14.98
N PHE A 21 0.28 9.91 14.89
CA PHE A 21 -0.94 9.89 14.08
C PHE A 21 -1.86 11.10 14.28
N SER A 22 -2.01 11.58 15.53
CA SER A 22 -2.87 12.73 15.85
C SER A 22 -2.34 14.07 15.29
N GLN A 23 -1.07 14.12 14.89
CA GLN A 23 -0.44 15.31 14.33
C GLN A 23 -0.33 15.24 12.80
N VAL A 24 -0.44 14.04 12.22
CA VAL A 24 -0.36 13.84 10.77
C VAL A 24 -1.64 14.33 10.09
N LYS A 25 -1.47 15.16 9.06
CA LYS A 25 -2.55 15.68 8.22
C LYS A 25 -2.24 15.37 6.75
N ALA A 26 -3.27 15.41 5.90
CA ALA A 26 -3.13 15.20 4.46
C ALA A 26 -2.05 16.10 3.83
N GLU A 27 -2.00 17.38 4.21
CA GLU A 27 -1.02 18.37 3.73
C GLU A 27 0.44 18.01 4.02
N HIS A 28 0.71 17.12 4.96
CA HIS A 28 2.06 16.67 5.33
C HIS A 28 2.61 15.59 4.39
N ALA A 29 1.74 14.84 3.71
CA ALA A 29 2.13 13.63 2.99
C ALA A 29 3.08 13.89 1.83
N GLN A 30 2.62 14.63 0.82
CA GLN A 30 3.41 14.87 -0.40
C GLN A 30 4.73 15.59 -0.11
N PRO A 31 4.79 16.70 0.68
CA PRO A 31 6.05 17.36 1.00
C PRO A 31 7.05 16.45 1.73
N ALA A 32 6.57 15.57 2.63
CA ALA A 32 7.45 14.61 3.31
C ALA A 32 8.05 13.60 2.33
N MET A 33 7.25 13.03 1.43
CA MET A 33 7.74 12.10 0.42
C MET A 33 8.74 12.76 -0.53
N GLU A 34 8.43 13.93 -1.07
CA GLU A 34 9.35 14.67 -1.94
C GLU A 34 10.70 14.92 -1.26
N GLN A 35 10.69 15.33 0.00
CA GLN A 35 11.92 15.59 0.75
C GLN A 35 12.69 14.29 1.03
N ARG A 36 12.05 13.23 1.51
CA ARG A 36 12.70 11.94 1.79
C ARG A 36 13.31 11.34 0.54
N LEU A 37 12.56 11.30 -0.55
CA LEU A 37 13.02 10.77 -1.82
C LEU A 37 14.20 11.57 -2.40
N THR A 38 14.15 12.90 -2.32
CA THR A 38 15.25 13.77 -2.74
C THR A 38 16.51 13.51 -1.91
N HIS A 39 16.35 13.42 -0.59
CA HIS A 39 17.47 13.19 0.34
C HIS A 39 18.08 11.81 0.14
N ASN A 40 17.24 10.77 -0.08
CA ASN A 40 17.75 9.43 -0.36
C ASN A 40 18.54 9.38 -1.68
N ARG A 41 18.03 10.01 -2.76
CA ARG A 41 18.77 10.11 -4.03
C ARG A 41 20.13 10.75 -3.85
N GLN A 42 20.21 11.84 -3.12
CA GLN A 42 21.47 12.54 -2.86
C GLN A 42 22.44 11.64 -2.13
N ARG A 43 22.03 11.03 -1.00
CA ARG A 43 22.89 10.14 -0.18
C ARG A 43 23.37 8.92 -0.96
N ILE A 44 22.49 8.32 -1.76
CA ILE A 44 22.83 7.17 -2.61
C ILE A 44 23.87 7.58 -3.67
N ASN A 45 23.68 8.71 -4.34
CA ASN A 45 24.63 9.20 -5.34
C ASN A 45 25.98 9.52 -4.73
N GLU A 46 26.04 10.14 -3.55
CA GLU A 46 27.26 10.43 -2.81
C GLU A 46 27.99 9.13 -2.42
N LEU A 47 27.25 8.14 -1.89
CA LEU A 47 27.81 6.82 -1.56
C LEU A 47 28.38 6.11 -2.78
N LEU A 48 27.63 6.06 -3.88
CA LEU A 48 28.08 5.40 -5.11
C LEU A 48 29.29 6.11 -5.73
N ALA A 49 29.36 7.43 -5.66
CA ALA A 49 30.52 8.18 -6.09
C ALA A 49 31.78 7.85 -5.27
N ALA A 50 31.67 7.76 -3.94
CA ALA A 50 32.76 7.37 -3.05
C ALA A 50 33.21 5.90 -3.28
N ILE A 51 32.28 5.00 -3.54
CA ILE A 51 32.57 3.60 -3.90
C ILE A 51 33.27 3.52 -5.27
N ASN A 52 32.80 4.27 -6.26
CA ASN A 52 33.35 4.23 -7.62
C ASN A 52 34.75 4.89 -7.71
N SER A 53 35.02 5.91 -6.88
CA SER A 53 36.34 6.53 -6.77
C SER A 53 37.35 5.66 -5.99
N GLY A 54 36.88 4.64 -5.26
CA GLY A 54 37.71 3.83 -4.36
C GLY A 54 38.00 4.49 -3.00
N GLU A 55 37.39 5.62 -2.71
CA GLU A 55 37.44 6.30 -1.39
C GLU A 55 36.81 5.43 -0.31
N THR A 56 35.70 4.77 -0.63
CA THR A 56 34.97 3.87 0.25
C THR A 56 35.05 2.44 -0.30
N PRO A 57 35.60 1.46 0.47
CA PRO A 57 35.57 0.07 0.04
C PRO A 57 34.12 -0.47 0.04
N VAL A 58 33.84 -1.36 -0.92
CA VAL A 58 32.53 -2.03 -0.94
C VAL A 58 32.51 -3.07 0.16
N SER A 59 31.58 -2.90 1.12
CA SER A 59 31.36 -3.83 2.24
C SER A 59 29.89 -3.83 2.64
N TRP A 60 29.48 -4.80 3.46
CA TRP A 60 28.13 -4.81 4.06
C TRP A 60 27.87 -3.50 4.82
N ASP A 61 28.78 -3.12 5.69
CA ASP A 61 28.62 -1.94 6.53
C ASP A 61 28.65 -0.62 5.75
N ALA A 62 29.42 -0.56 4.66
CA ALA A 62 29.51 0.65 3.85
C ALA A 62 28.38 0.80 2.83
N LEU A 63 27.81 -0.30 2.31
CA LEU A 63 26.78 -0.27 1.28
C LEU A 63 25.41 -0.60 1.84
N ILE A 64 25.22 -1.74 2.50
CA ILE A 64 23.90 -2.24 2.86
C ILE A 64 23.34 -1.52 4.08
N THR A 65 24.11 -1.40 5.14
CA THR A 65 23.68 -0.76 6.40
C THR A 65 23.12 0.66 6.21
N PRO A 66 23.79 1.58 5.48
CA PRO A 66 23.20 2.91 5.26
C PRO A 66 21.99 2.87 4.32
N MET A 67 21.95 1.99 3.32
CA MET A 67 20.81 1.84 2.43
C MET A 67 19.56 1.41 3.20
N GLU A 68 19.68 0.42 4.07
CA GLU A 68 18.58 -0.04 4.93
C GLU A 68 18.09 1.06 5.88
N ALA A 69 19.01 1.85 6.47
CA ALA A 69 18.65 2.95 7.34
C ALA A 69 17.86 4.04 6.59
N TRP A 70 18.22 4.35 5.35
CA TRP A 70 17.51 5.35 4.54
C TRP A 70 16.16 4.86 4.05
N ASP A 71 16.04 3.57 3.76
CA ASP A 71 14.77 2.94 3.41
C ASP A 71 13.82 2.88 4.61
N ASP A 72 14.34 2.58 5.80
CA ASP A 72 13.58 2.66 7.05
C ASP A 72 13.06 4.08 7.32
N GLU A 73 13.89 5.12 7.15
CA GLU A 73 13.45 6.52 7.28
C GLU A 73 12.31 6.86 6.30
N LEU A 74 12.36 6.39 5.06
CA LEU A 74 11.31 6.57 4.07
C LEU A 74 10.03 5.80 4.49
N SER A 75 10.20 4.57 4.93
CA SER A 75 9.11 3.70 5.39
C SER A 75 8.41 4.30 6.62
N GLN A 76 9.15 4.83 7.59
CA GLN A 76 8.59 5.50 8.77
C GLN A 76 7.77 6.74 8.41
N ALA A 77 8.12 7.44 7.34
CA ALA A 77 7.34 8.58 6.86
C ALA A 77 6.10 8.14 6.05
N TRP A 78 6.19 7.07 5.27
CA TRP A 78 5.12 6.59 4.39
C TRP A 78 4.07 5.73 5.09
N SER A 79 4.49 4.82 5.98
CA SER A 79 3.60 3.85 6.63
C SER A 79 2.43 4.50 7.38
N PRO A 80 2.60 5.62 8.13
CA PRO A 80 1.47 6.29 8.78
C PRO A 80 0.43 6.80 7.79
N ILE A 81 0.84 7.35 6.65
CA ILE A 81 -0.06 7.85 5.60
C ILE A 81 -0.87 6.71 5.01
N SER A 82 -0.18 5.62 4.63
CA SER A 82 -0.81 4.43 4.06
C SER A 82 -1.80 3.78 5.03
N HIS A 83 -1.41 3.67 6.30
CA HIS A 83 -2.29 3.13 7.34
C HIS A 83 -3.53 4.00 7.57
N MET A 84 -3.35 5.31 7.74
CA MET A 84 -4.46 6.25 7.93
C MET A 84 -5.41 6.25 6.74
N ASN A 85 -4.91 6.18 5.50
CA ASN A 85 -5.73 6.07 4.30
C ASN A 85 -6.63 4.82 4.34
N SER A 86 -6.18 3.73 4.98
CA SER A 86 -6.94 2.48 5.08
C SER A 86 -7.98 2.49 6.21
N VAL A 87 -7.78 3.23 7.31
CA VAL A 87 -8.58 3.11 8.53
C VAL A 87 -9.35 4.37 8.94
N VAL A 88 -8.90 5.56 8.55
CA VAL A 88 -9.55 6.86 8.83
C VAL A 88 -9.68 7.71 7.57
N ASN A 89 -9.97 7.06 6.47
CA ASN A 89 -10.03 7.67 5.14
C ASN A 89 -10.90 8.92 5.09
N SER A 90 -10.39 9.96 4.41
CA SER A 90 -11.13 11.14 3.96
C SER A 90 -10.72 11.46 2.52
N ASP A 91 -11.51 12.28 1.82
CA ASP A 91 -11.19 12.68 0.45
C ASP A 91 -9.82 13.35 0.37
N GLU A 92 -9.51 14.27 1.31
CA GLU A 92 -8.24 14.99 1.35
C GLU A 92 -7.05 14.04 1.59
N LEU A 93 -7.22 13.05 2.48
CA LEU A 93 -6.15 12.08 2.76
C LEU A 93 -5.94 11.12 1.58
N ARG A 94 -7.01 10.70 0.92
CA ARG A 94 -6.97 9.88 -0.29
C ARG A 94 -6.26 10.60 -1.43
N ASP A 95 -6.60 11.87 -1.66
CA ASP A 95 -5.95 12.69 -2.69
C ASP A 95 -4.46 12.85 -2.41
N ALA A 96 -4.07 13.14 -1.16
CA ALA A 96 -2.68 13.25 -0.76
C ALA A 96 -1.91 11.91 -0.87
N TYR A 97 -2.55 10.79 -0.49
CA TYR A 97 -2.01 9.45 -0.69
C TYR A 97 -1.76 9.16 -2.17
N ASN A 98 -2.76 9.40 -3.02
CA ASN A 98 -2.67 9.16 -4.45
C ASN A 98 -1.63 10.07 -5.14
N ALA A 99 -1.43 11.28 -4.66
CA ALA A 99 -0.36 12.17 -5.15
C ALA A 99 1.06 11.64 -4.84
N CYS A 100 1.21 10.85 -3.78
CA CYS A 100 2.50 10.23 -3.43
C CYS A 100 2.83 8.98 -4.24
N LEU A 101 1.82 8.24 -4.74
CA LEU A 101 2.04 6.96 -5.44
C LEU A 101 2.97 7.08 -6.66
N PRO A 102 2.80 8.04 -7.59
CA PRO A 102 3.71 8.19 -8.72
C PRO A 102 5.13 8.55 -8.29
N LEU A 103 5.31 9.32 -7.21
CA LEU A 103 6.64 9.68 -6.68
C LEU A 103 7.38 8.43 -6.17
N LEU A 104 6.69 7.59 -5.40
CA LEU A 104 7.22 6.34 -4.86
C LEU A 104 7.48 5.31 -5.96
N SER A 105 6.58 5.17 -6.92
CA SER A 105 6.72 4.25 -8.06
C SER A 105 7.89 4.64 -8.95
N ALA A 106 8.05 5.94 -9.24
CA ALA A 106 9.17 6.44 -10.02
C ALA A 106 10.51 6.20 -9.30
N TYR A 107 10.57 6.48 -7.98
CA TYR A 107 11.75 6.22 -7.17
C TYR A 107 12.11 4.73 -7.12
N SER A 108 11.12 3.86 -6.90
CA SER A 108 11.35 2.41 -6.89
C SER A 108 11.90 1.91 -8.24
N THR A 109 11.36 2.41 -9.35
CA THR A 109 11.84 2.07 -10.69
C THR A 109 13.26 2.59 -10.93
N GLU A 110 13.55 3.84 -10.53
CA GLU A 110 14.87 4.46 -10.62
C GLU A 110 15.93 3.64 -9.84
N MET A 111 15.63 3.28 -8.60
CA MET A 111 16.57 2.47 -7.78
C MET A 111 16.75 1.06 -8.33
N GLY A 112 15.67 0.39 -8.72
CA GLY A 112 15.73 -0.95 -9.30
C GLY A 112 16.46 -1.01 -10.66
N GLN A 113 16.58 0.13 -11.36
CA GLN A 113 17.27 0.26 -12.65
C GLN A 113 18.57 1.07 -12.57
N ASN A 114 19.11 1.27 -11.35
CA ASN A 114 20.36 1.99 -11.13
C ASN A 114 21.54 1.05 -11.37
N GLN A 115 22.29 1.26 -12.46
CA GLN A 115 23.43 0.43 -12.87
C GLN A 115 24.60 0.50 -11.89
N ASP A 116 24.85 1.69 -11.30
CA ASP A 116 25.93 1.86 -10.34
C ASP A 116 25.63 1.12 -9.04
N LEU A 117 24.36 1.17 -8.60
CA LEU A 117 23.91 0.46 -7.42
C LEU A 117 23.97 -1.07 -7.64
N TYR A 118 23.46 -1.57 -8.76
CA TYR A 118 23.60 -2.98 -9.15
C TYR A 118 25.05 -3.43 -9.17
N THR A 119 25.93 -2.60 -9.74
CA THR A 119 27.38 -2.90 -9.83
C THR A 119 28.02 -2.94 -8.43
N ALA A 120 27.62 -2.07 -7.51
CA ALA A 120 28.10 -2.09 -6.13
C ALA A 120 27.65 -3.36 -5.39
N TYR A 121 26.38 -3.77 -5.52
CA TYR A 121 25.89 -5.05 -4.96
C TYR A 121 26.64 -6.26 -5.57
N LYS A 122 26.88 -6.24 -6.87
CA LYS A 122 27.62 -7.31 -7.55
C LYS A 122 29.08 -7.38 -7.08
N LYS A 123 29.76 -6.22 -6.94
CA LYS A 123 31.13 -6.17 -6.38
C LYS A 123 31.17 -6.74 -4.96
N LEU A 124 30.16 -6.48 -4.12
CA LEU A 124 30.08 -7.07 -2.78
C LEU A 124 29.90 -8.59 -2.85
N ALA A 125 28.99 -9.08 -3.70
CA ALA A 125 28.77 -10.52 -3.89
C ALA A 125 30.00 -11.27 -4.41
N ASP A 126 30.84 -10.62 -5.23
CA ASP A 126 32.08 -11.19 -5.80
C ASP A 126 33.30 -10.97 -4.89
N SER A 127 33.15 -10.32 -3.72
CA SER A 127 34.25 -9.99 -2.80
C SER A 127 34.62 -11.13 -1.85
N GLU A 128 35.82 -11.08 -1.27
CA GLU A 128 36.22 -12.00 -0.19
C GLU A 128 35.34 -11.86 1.04
N GLU A 129 34.87 -10.63 1.34
CA GLU A 129 33.98 -10.36 2.47
C GLU A 129 32.68 -11.16 2.39
N PHE A 130 32.09 -11.34 1.19
CA PHE A 130 30.87 -12.13 1.01
C PHE A 130 31.02 -13.53 1.62
N SER A 131 32.17 -14.15 1.54
CA SER A 131 32.40 -15.47 2.13
C SER A 131 32.24 -15.48 3.66
N THR A 132 32.58 -14.37 4.31
CA THR A 132 32.56 -14.20 5.79
C THR A 132 31.17 -13.78 6.33
N LEU A 133 30.28 -13.30 5.48
CA LEU A 133 28.91 -12.91 5.86
C LEU A 133 28.10 -14.12 6.37
N ASN A 134 27.13 -13.86 7.24
CA ASN A 134 26.21 -14.90 7.68
C ASN A 134 25.19 -15.26 6.57
N THR A 135 24.37 -16.29 6.80
CA THR A 135 23.42 -16.81 5.81
C THR A 135 22.38 -15.75 5.42
N GLU A 136 21.87 -15.00 6.40
CA GLU A 136 20.85 -13.98 6.19
C GLU A 136 21.39 -12.83 5.33
N GLN A 137 22.59 -12.36 5.62
CA GLN A 137 23.26 -11.31 4.83
C GLN A 137 23.52 -11.75 3.39
N LYS A 138 24.00 -12.98 3.19
CA LYS A 138 24.21 -13.56 1.84
C LYS A 138 22.89 -13.62 1.07
N THR A 139 21.83 -14.12 1.72
CA THR A 139 20.50 -14.22 1.12
C THR A 139 19.95 -12.84 0.75
N ALA A 140 20.15 -11.82 1.59
CA ALA A 140 19.73 -10.45 1.30
C ALA A 140 20.39 -9.90 0.03
N ILE A 141 21.72 -10.10 -0.12
CA ILE A 141 22.47 -9.67 -1.33
C ILE A 141 22.00 -10.44 -2.57
N GLU A 142 21.83 -11.77 -2.47
CA GLU A 142 21.35 -12.60 -3.57
C GLU A 142 19.93 -12.20 -4.02
N HIS A 143 19.04 -11.90 -3.07
CA HIS A 143 17.70 -11.40 -3.35
C HIS A 143 17.74 -10.01 -4.00
N ALA A 144 18.57 -9.10 -3.51
CA ALA A 144 18.73 -7.78 -4.13
C ALA A 144 19.19 -7.89 -5.58
N LEU A 145 20.19 -8.75 -5.89
CA LEU A 145 20.64 -8.98 -7.26
C LEU A 145 19.57 -9.62 -8.16
N ARG A 146 18.76 -10.52 -7.61
CA ARG A 146 17.58 -11.05 -8.32
C ARG A 146 16.57 -9.94 -8.59
N ASP A 147 16.30 -9.10 -7.60
CA ASP A 147 15.29 -8.05 -7.68
C ASP A 147 15.70 -6.95 -8.67
N PHE A 148 17.00 -6.62 -8.81
CA PHE A 148 17.49 -5.78 -9.92
C PHE A 148 17.15 -6.36 -11.29
N ARG A 149 17.27 -7.68 -11.49
CA ARG A 149 16.89 -8.33 -12.75
C ARG A 149 15.39 -8.21 -12.99
N LEU A 150 14.58 -8.46 -11.95
CA LEU A 150 13.11 -8.33 -12.01
C LEU A 150 12.64 -6.86 -12.13
N ALA A 151 13.48 -5.90 -11.74
CA ALA A 151 13.24 -4.48 -11.98
C ALA A 151 13.64 -4.05 -13.40
N GLY A 152 14.13 -4.98 -14.23
CA GLY A 152 14.49 -4.71 -15.61
C GLY A 152 15.79 -3.93 -15.76
N ILE A 153 16.80 -4.21 -14.89
CA ILE A 153 18.12 -3.55 -14.95
C ILE A 153 18.81 -3.71 -16.31
N ALA A 154 18.50 -4.79 -17.02
CA ALA A 154 19.04 -5.08 -18.35
C ALA A 154 18.19 -4.47 -19.50
N LEU A 155 17.07 -3.83 -19.20
CA LEU A 155 16.23 -3.20 -20.22
C LEU A 155 16.83 -1.88 -20.70
N GLU A 156 16.76 -1.64 -22.00
CA GLU A 156 17.28 -0.44 -22.65
C GLU A 156 16.22 0.23 -23.52
N GLY A 157 16.41 1.52 -23.80
CA GLY A 157 15.56 2.29 -24.70
C GLY A 157 14.06 2.24 -24.36
N ASP A 158 13.25 1.96 -25.36
CA ASP A 158 11.79 1.97 -25.23
C ASP A 158 11.28 0.91 -24.23
N LYS A 159 11.94 -0.24 -24.12
CA LYS A 159 11.57 -1.28 -23.17
C LYS A 159 11.71 -0.79 -21.72
N LYS A 160 12.79 -0.05 -21.44
CA LYS A 160 13.03 0.54 -20.10
C LYS A 160 11.95 1.58 -19.75
N SER A 161 11.63 2.46 -20.69
CA SER A 161 10.56 3.47 -20.53
C SER A 161 9.21 2.79 -20.29
N ARG A 162 8.90 1.79 -21.12
CA ARG A 162 7.64 1.04 -21.01
C ARG A 162 7.49 0.31 -19.68
N TYR A 163 8.57 -0.27 -19.15
CA TYR A 163 8.56 -0.87 -17.80
C TYR A 163 8.12 0.15 -16.74
N GLY A 164 8.69 1.37 -16.74
CA GLY A 164 8.33 2.43 -15.82
C GLY A 164 6.86 2.84 -15.91
N GLU A 165 6.34 3.01 -17.13
CA GLU A 165 4.93 3.31 -17.38
C GLU A 165 4.00 2.23 -16.83
N ILE A 166 4.32 0.95 -17.08
CA ILE A 166 3.54 -0.19 -16.58
C ILE A 166 3.54 -0.20 -15.03
N LYS A 167 4.70 -0.01 -14.40
CA LYS A 167 4.81 0.02 -12.93
C LYS A 167 3.98 1.15 -12.32
N GLN A 168 4.04 2.35 -12.89
CA GLN A 168 3.23 3.47 -12.45
C GLN A 168 1.74 3.16 -12.62
N ARG A 169 1.34 2.68 -13.79
CA ARG A 169 -0.07 2.38 -14.07
C ARG A 169 -0.61 1.27 -13.17
N LEU A 170 0.17 0.23 -12.91
CA LEU A 170 -0.21 -0.83 -11.96
C LEU A 170 -0.39 -0.30 -10.52
N SER A 171 0.44 0.67 -10.09
CA SER A 171 0.29 1.31 -8.79
C SER A 171 -1.05 2.06 -8.68
N GLU A 172 -1.39 2.88 -9.69
CA GLU A 172 -2.66 3.61 -9.77
C GLU A 172 -3.87 2.66 -9.76
N LEU A 173 -3.83 1.61 -10.60
CA LEU A 173 -4.91 0.62 -10.70
C LEU A 173 -5.10 -0.18 -9.42
N THR A 174 -4.01 -0.52 -8.74
CA THR A 174 -4.07 -1.24 -7.45
C THR A 174 -4.70 -0.37 -6.36
N SER A 175 -4.35 0.92 -6.32
CA SER A 175 -5.01 1.88 -5.42
C SER A 175 -6.50 2.01 -5.74
N LYS A 176 -6.83 2.20 -7.01
CA LYS A 176 -8.23 2.31 -7.47
C LYS A 176 -9.05 1.07 -7.13
N PHE A 177 -8.48 -0.12 -7.30
CA PHE A 177 -9.13 -1.37 -6.91
C PHE A 177 -9.49 -1.37 -5.41
N GLY A 178 -8.51 -1.02 -4.56
CA GLY A 178 -8.71 -0.94 -3.10
C GLY A 178 -9.75 0.10 -2.70
N GLU A 179 -9.70 1.29 -3.29
CA GLU A 179 -10.68 2.36 -3.08
C GLU A 179 -12.09 1.91 -3.43
N ASN A 180 -12.28 1.30 -4.59
CA ASN A 180 -13.60 0.80 -5.01
C ASN A 180 -14.15 -0.25 -4.05
N VAL A 181 -13.31 -1.16 -3.52
CA VAL A 181 -13.73 -2.14 -2.51
C VAL A 181 -14.11 -1.47 -1.21
N MET A 182 -13.33 -0.49 -0.75
CA MET A 182 -13.61 0.25 0.49
C MET A 182 -14.91 1.05 0.36
N ASP A 183 -15.05 1.81 -0.72
CA ASP A 183 -16.22 2.64 -0.97
C ASP A 183 -17.49 1.80 -1.14
N ALA A 184 -17.43 0.68 -1.86
CA ALA A 184 -18.54 -0.26 -1.96
C ALA A 184 -18.95 -0.83 -0.60
N THR A 185 -17.96 -1.17 0.25
CA THR A 185 -18.21 -1.68 1.60
C THR A 185 -18.92 -0.63 2.47
N GLN A 186 -18.47 0.63 2.41
CA GLN A 186 -19.02 1.73 3.22
C GLN A 186 -20.38 2.24 2.71
N ALA A 187 -20.62 2.17 1.39
CA ALA A 187 -21.86 2.66 0.78
C ALA A 187 -23.06 1.78 1.08
N TRP A 188 -22.86 0.48 1.32
CA TRP A 188 -23.95 -0.43 1.57
C TRP A 188 -24.37 -0.46 3.04
N SER A 189 -25.66 -0.39 3.28
CA SER A 189 -26.22 -0.59 4.63
C SER A 189 -27.66 -1.08 4.58
N LYS A 190 -28.05 -1.89 5.56
CA LYS A 190 -29.40 -2.41 5.77
C LYS A 190 -29.92 -1.99 7.13
N THR A 191 -31.07 -1.32 7.16
CA THR A 191 -31.76 -0.98 8.40
C THR A 191 -32.91 -1.96 8.64
N ILE A 192 -32.99 -2.52 9.85
CA ILE A 192 -34.04 -3.45 10.28
C ILE A 192 -34.73 -2.86 11.51
N THR A 193 -36.03 -2.71 11.44
CA THR A 193 -36.84 -2.15 12.53
C THR A 193 -37.54 -3.22 13.38
N ASP A 194 -37.86 -4.37 12.78
CA ASP A 194 -38.45 -5.49 13.51
C ASP A 194 -37.33 -6.37 14.15
N LYS A 195 -37.24 -6.32 15.48
CA LYS A 195 -36.30 -7.11 16.26
C LYS A 195 -36.46 -8.64 16.04
N ASN A 196 -37.66 -9.11 15.68
CA ASN A 196 -37.90 -10.53 15.44
C ASN A 196 -37.11 -11.07 14.25
N GLU A 197 -36.85 -10.23 13.26
CA GLU A 197 -35.99 -10.60 12.11
C GLU A 197 -34.51 -10.87 12.50
N LEU A 198 -34.11 -10.45 13.72
CA LEU A 198 -32.76 -10.54 14.26
C LEU A 198 -32.59 -11.67 15.29
N ALA A 199 -33.56 -12.60 15.35
CA ALA A 199 -33.48 -13.75 16.24
C ALA A 199 -32.15 -14.51 16.05
N GLY A 200 -31.56 -14.96 17.17
CA GLY A 200 -30.27 -15.67 17.20
C GLY A 200 -29.05 -14.76 17.35
N LEU A 201 -29.15 -13.45 17.10
CA LEU A 201 -28.01 -12.56 17.24
C LEU A 201 -27.60 -12.34 18.72
N PRO A 202 -26.30 -12.33 19.01
CA PRO A 202 -25.79 -11.95 20.33
C PRO A 202 -26.13 -10.49 20.69
N ASP A 203 -26.34 -10.23 21.98
CA ASP A 203 -26.64 -8.89 22.49
C ASP A 203 -25.58 -7.84 22.09
N SER A 204 -24.32 -8.24 22.03
CA SER A 204 -23.22 -7.36 21.59
C SER A 204 -23.37 -6.90 20.13
N ALA A 205 -23.79 -7.80 19.23
CA ALA A 205 -24.05 -7.46 17.83
C ALA A 205 -25.28 -6.56 17.69
N LEU A 206 -26.35 -6.81 18.47
CA LEU A 206 -27.53 -5.95 18.51
C LEU A 206 -27.18 -4.56 19.05
N ALA A 207 -26.36 -4.46 20.11
CA ALA A 207 -25.93 -3.19 20.68
C ALA A 207 -25.10 -2.37 19.66
N LEU A 208 -24.17 -3.01 18.95
CA LEU A 208 -23.39 -2.37 17.89
C LEU A 208 -24.30 -1.84 16.76
N ALA A 209 -25.22 -2.67 16.25
CA ALA A 209 -26.14 -2.29 15.19
C ALA A 209 -27.07 -1.15 15.60
N LYS A 210 -27.50 -1.11 16.87
CA LYS A 210 -28.31 -0.02 17.43
C LYS A 210 -27.49 1.27 17.51
N GLN A 211 -26.28 1.21 18.04
CA GLN A 211 -25.38 2.37 18.10
C GLN A 211 -25.07 2.94 16.71
N GLN A 212 -24.86 2.07 15.71
CA GLN A 212 -24.67 2.50 14.32
C GLN A 212 -25.90 3.19 13.75
N ALA A 213 -27.12 2.67 14.02
CA ALA A 213 -28.38 3.31 13.61
C ALA A 213 -28.52 4.69 14.24
N GLU A 214 -28.29 4.82 15.54
CA GLU A 214 -28.35 6.08 16.28
C GLU A 214 -27.38 7.12 15.74
N SER A 215 -26.13 6.72 15.46
CA SER A 215 -25.09 7.60 14.87
C SER A 215 -25.48 8.16 13.51
N LYS A 216 -26.25 7.39 12.73
CA LYS A 216 -26.80 7.79 11.42
C LYS A 216 -28.21 8.36 11.50
N LYS A 217 -28.74 8.60 12.70
CA LYS A 217 -30.12 9.11 12.97
C LYS A 217 -31.20 8.25 12.30
N LYS A 218 -31.02 6.93 12.32
CA LYS A 218 -31.98 5.94 11.80
C LYS A 218 -32.64 5.21 12.97
N GLU A 219 -33.91 4.81 12.78
CA GLU A 219 -34.62 3.97 13.74
C GLU A 219 -34.31 2.50 13.53
N GLY A 220 -34.23 1.71 14.61
CA GLY A 220 -33.97 0.28 14.56
C GLY A 220 -32.49 -0.10 14.68
N TYR A 221 -32.04 -1.02 13.85
CA TYR A 221 -30.71 -1.61 13.84
C TYR A 221 -30.10 -1.45 12.46
N LEU A 222 -28.90 -0.87 12.39
CA LEU A 222 -28.18 -0.66 11.13
C LEU A 222 -27.05 -1.68 10.99
N PHE A 223 -27.09 -2.44 9.91
CA PHE A 223 -26.02 -3.38 9.54
C PHE A 223 -25.27 -2.86 8.31
N THR A 224 -23.96 -3.09 8.32
CA THR A 224 -23.02 -2.72 7.24
C THR A 224 -22.25 -3.95 6.76
N LEU A 225 -21.45 -3.80 5.70
CA LEU A 225 -20.57 -4.86 5.22
C LEU A 225 -19.22 -4.92 5.96
N ASP A 226 -19.01 -4.07 6.98
CA ASP A 226 -17.86 -4.17 7.86
C ASP A 226 -17.90 -5.49 8.62
N PHE A 227 -16.74 -6.13 8.76
CA PHE A 227 -16.66 -7.49 9.31
C PHE A 227 -17.36 -7.66 10.68
N PRO A 228 -17.22 -6.73 11.65
CA PRO A 228 -17.92 -6.84 12.95
C PRO A 228 -19.46 -6.77 12.85
N SER A 229 -20.00 -6.17 11.80
CA SER A 229 -21.44 -6.11 11.52
C SER A 229 -21.93 -7.30 10.69
N TYR A 230 -21.17 -7.64 9.65
CA TYR A 230 -21.47 -8.71 8.70
C TYR A 230 -21.38 -10.10 9.31
N PHE A 231 -20.26 -10.43 9.97
CA PHE A 231 -19.96 -11.78 10.43
C PHE A 231 -20.96 -12.33 11.45
N PRO A 232 -21.45 -11.58 12.47
CA PRO A 232 -22.47 -12.06 13.36
C PRO A 232 -23.80 -12.42 12.68
N ILE A 233 -24.21 -11.67 11.65
CA ILE A 233 -25.41 -11.99 10.87
C ILE A 233 -25.23 -13.39 10.24
N LEU A 234 -24.11 -13.64 9.57
CA LEU A 234 -23.88 -14.91 8.89
C LEU A 234 -23.81 -16.09 9.85
N THR A 235 -23.29 -15.86 11.05
CA THR A 235 -23.02 -16.92 12.02
C THR A 235 -24.21 -17.27 12.88
N TYR A 236 -24.99 -16.26 13.32
CA TYR A 236 -25.94 -16.43 14.39
C TYR A 236 -27.39 -16.10 13.99
N CYS A 237 -27.63 -15.24 12.99
CA CYS A 237 -28.98 -14.84 12.66
C CYS A 237 -29.81 -16.02 12.13
N GLU A 238 -30.99 -16.27 12.70
CA GLU A 238 -31.89 -17.34 12.27
C GLU A 238 -32.57 -17.04 10.92
N ASN A 239 -32.75 -15.74 10.60
CA ASN A 239 -33.34 -15.30 9.35
C ASN A 239 -32.43 -15.61 8.16
N ARG A 240 -32.78 -16.67 7.41
CA ARG A 240 -31.99 -17.14 6.27
C ARG A 240 -31.96 -16.14 5.11
N GLU A 241 -33.02 -15.41 4.89
CA GLU A 241 -33.12 -14.42 3.81
C GLU A 241 -32.18 -13.25 4.09
N LEU A 242 -32.14 -12.78 5.33
CA LEU A 242 -31.20 -11.73 5.74
C LEU A 242 -29.73 -12.20 5.60
N ARG A 243 -29.41 -13.43 6.01
CA ARG A 243 -28.06 -13.99 5.79
C ARG A 243 -27.72 -14.04 4.31
N HIS A 244 -28.64 -14.45 3.45
CA HIS A 244 -28.42 -14.53 2.00
C HIS A 244 -28.20 -13.16 1.38
N GLU A 245 -29.01 -12.16 1.76
CA GLU A 245 -28.87 -10.77 1.29
C GLU A 245 -27.51 -10.20 1.68
N MET A 246 -27.12 -10.32 2.95
CA MET A 246 -25.84 -9.87 3.46
C MET A 246 -24.67 -10.58 2.76
N TYR A 247 -24.75 -11.91 2.60
CA TYR A 247 -23.76 -12.70 1.87
C TYR A 247 -23.61 -12.20 0.44
N LYS A 248 -24.73 -12.04 -0.28
CA LYS A 248 -24.72 -11.60 -1.67
C LYS A 248 -24.07 -10.21 -1.79
N ALA A 249 -24.48 -9.26 -0.93
CA ALA A 249 -23.92 -7.92 -0.92
C ALA A 249 -22.40 -7.95 -0.66
N TYR A 250 -21.95 -8.76 0.28
CA TYR A 250 -20.51 -8.85 0.64
C TYR A 250 -19.67 -9.47 -0.47
N VAL A 251 -20.12 -10.58 -1.10
CA VAL A 251 -19.30 -11.28 -2.10
C VAL A 251 -19.33 -10.64 -3.48
N THR A 252 -20.34 -9.81 -3.77
CA THR A 252 -20.45 -9.10 -5.06
C THR A 252 -19.98 -7.65 -5.01
N ARG A 253 -19.57 -7.15 -3.83
CA ARG A 253 -19.12 -5.75 -3.71
C ARG A 253 -17.97 -5.44 -4.67
N ALA A 254 -18.01 -4.24 -5.22
CA ALA A 254 -17.06 -3.78 -6.22
C ALA A 254 -16.94 -4.69 -7.47
N SER A 255 -18.04 -5.33 -7.86
CA SER A 255 -18.14 -6.09 -9.10
C SER A 255 -19.33 -5.62 -9.95
N ASP A 256 -19.40 -6.07 -11.20
CA ASP A 256 -20.51 -5.84 -12.13
C ASP A 256 -21.87 -6.34 -11.60
N ARG A 257 -21.85 -7.27 -10.64
CA ARG A 257 -23.04 -7.88 -10.02
C ARG A 257 -23.50 -7.17 -8.73
N TYR A 258 -22.81 -6.14 -8.30
CA TYR A 258 -23.10 -5.49 -7.03
C TYR A 258 -24.49 -4.84 -6.99
N SER A 259 -24.98 -4.32 -8.12
CA SER A 259 -26.35 -3.77 -8.24
C SER A 259 -27.44 -4.80 -7.98
N GLU A 260 -27.21 -6.10 -8.24
CA GLU A 260 -28.16 -7.17 -7.92
C GLU A 260 -28.38 -7.36 -6.40
N ALA A 261 -27.45 -6.87 -5.59
CA ALA A 261 -27.49 -6.89 -4.13
C ALA A 261 -27.81 -5.51 -3.52
N GLY A 262 -28.32 -4.56 -4.32
CA GLY A 262 -28.65 -3.22 -3.88
C GLY A 262 -27.48 -2.25 -3.76
N GLY A 263 -26.30 -2.60 -4.32
CA GLY A 263 -25.12 -1.75 -4.37
C GLY A 263 -25.06 -0.87 -5.62
N ASP A 264 -24.02 -0.05 -5.73
CA ASP A 264 -23.80 0.88 -6.84
C ASP A 264 -22.66 0.38 -7.74
N ASN A 265 -22.95 0.13 -9.02
CA ASN A 265 -21.98 -0.35 -10.00
C ASN A 265 -20.87 0.66 -10.34
N LYS A 266 -20.94 1.91 -9.85
CA LYS A 266 -19.83 2.86 -10.02
C LYS A 266 -18.52 2.37 -9.39
N PHE A 267 -18.59 1.41 -8.49
CA PHE A 267 -17.43 0.80 -7.83
C PHE A 267 -16.92 -0.46 -8.54
N ASP A 268 -17.45 -0.80 -9.72
CA ASP A 268 -17.08 -2.02 -10.44
C ASP A 268 -15.59 -2.06 -10.80
N ASN A 269 -14.92 -3.14 -10.39
CA ASN A 269 -13.50 -3.38 -10.63
C ASN A 269 -13.23 -4.25 -11.88
N ALA A 270 -14.22 -4.69 -12.63
CA ALA A 270 -14.01 -5.62 -13.75
C ALA A 270 -13.02 -5.06 -14.79
N ALA A 271 -13.19 -3.79 -15.18
CA ALA A 271 -12.26 -3.14 -16.12
C ALA A 271 -10.85 -2.94 -15.50
N VAL A 272 -10.79 -2.58 -14.22
CA VAL A 272 -9.52 -2.43 -13.48
C VAL A 272 -8.75 -3.76 -13.42
N MET A 273 -9.44 -4.86 -13.12
CA MET A 273 -8.83 -6.20 -13.09
C MET A 273 -8.29 -6.62 -14.45
N ASN A 274 -9.04 -6.40 -15.52
CA ASN A 274 -8.60 -6.73 -16.88
C ASN A 274 -7.33 -5.97 -17.26
N GLU A 275 -7.30 -4.65 -17.03
CA GLU A 275 -6.12 -3.83 -17.32
C GLU A 275 -4.91 -4.27 -16.47
N ILE A 276 -5.10 -4.59 -15.18
CA ILE A 276 -4.02 -5.13 -14.32
C ILE A 276 -3.46 -6.44 -14.90
N LEU A 277 -4.31 -7.35 -15.35
CA LEU A 277 -3.88 -8.63 -15.92
C LEU A 277 -3.11 -8.45 -17.23
N GLU A 278 -3.59 -7.58 -18.13
CA GLU A 278 -2.92 -7.24 -19.37
C GLU A 278 -1.54 -6.62 -19.13
N LEU A 279 -1.44 -5.64 -18.22
CA LEU A 279 -0.18 -5.00 -17.88
C LEU A 279 0.81 -5.94 -17.20
N ARG A 280 0.34 -6.84 -16.32
CA ARG A 280 1.20 -7.86 -15.71
C ARG A 280 1.70 -8.87 -16.71
N HIS A 281 0.88 -9.26 -17.67
CA HIS A 281 1.30 -10.13 -18.77
C HIS A 281 2.36 -9.43 -19.65
N GLU A 282 2.13 -8.17 -20.06
CA GLU A 282 3.10 -7.40 -20.80
C GLU A 282 4.42 -7.24 -20.04
N LEU A 283 4.34 -6.97 -18.73
CA LEU A 283 5.53 -6.86 -17.87
C LEU A 283 6.34 -8.17 -17.85
N ALA A 284 5.69 -9.31 -17.74
CA ALA A 284 6.34 -10.61 -17.80
C ALA A 284 7.05 -10.82 -19.14
N GLN A 285 6.40 -10.49 -20.25
CA GLN A 285 7.02 -10.57 -21.59
C GLN A 285 8.23 -9.63 -21.75
N LEU A 286 8.17 -8.40 -21.21
CA LEU A 286 9.30 -7.48 -21.19
C LEU A 286 10.52 -8.04 -20.46
N LEU A 287 10.28 -8.81 -19.40
CA LEU A 287 11.30 -9.44 -18.56
C LEU A 287 11.67 -10.87 -19.01
N GLU A 288 11.10 -11.33 -20.14
CA GLU A 288 11.36 -12.65 -20.75
C GLU A 288 10.90 -13.84 -19.86
N PHE A 289 9.74 -13.69 -19.18
CA PHE A 289 9.06 -14.74 -18.42
C PHE A 289 7.83 -15.29 -19.14
#